data_f5136e1a0a846c3a39ae861638ad98ce
#
_entry.id   f5136e1a0a846c3a39ae861638ad98ce
#
_cell.length_a   1.000
_cell.length_b   1.000
_cell.length_c   1.000
_cell.angle_alpha   90.00
_cell.angle_beta   90.00
_cell.angle_gamma   90.00
#
_symmetry.space_group_name_H-M   'P 1'
#
loop_
_entity.id
_entity.type
_entity.pdbx_description
1 polymer ?
#
loop_
_entity_poly.entity_id
_entity_poly.type
_entity_poly.pdbx_seq_one_letter_code
_entity_poly.pdbx_strand_id
1 'polypeptide(L)'
;RGTYAAGRLEMETVDELCGILNDFKRMMAEFGVESWRACATSSLRELENPVIILEQIYQRTGIRVEILSNAEQHFLGYKSIAAIESGFKKAIQKGTAILDIGGGNLQISLFDKDALVLTQSIRMGSLRIRERLKELEKTTPHYDRLIEEFIRNDLISFQRLYLKDKEISNLILMGDFLTDTIFQDRSGENIITKEEFLKKYETIVNMSDHDLAESMELEPEYASLIVPNMVIIRNFIEIFQAEALWIPGVSLLDGIAYDHAEKNKYLKSVHNFENDILVASRNIAKRYSSGKNHIAGTTDVALDIFDSTRKIHGMGKRERLLLQIAVLLHDCGKYISMSEVAECSYRIIMATEI
;
A
#
# COMPACT_ATOMS: atom_id res chain seq x y z
N ARG A 1 11.53 11.85 10.46
CA ARG A 1 11.78 11.55 11.89
C ARG A 1 10.74 12.29 12.72
N GLY A 2 10.36 11.80 13.88
CA GLY A 2 9.39 12.47 14.75
C GLY A 2 7.91 12.22 14.44
N THR A 3 7.51 12.05 13.19
CA THR A 3 6.09 11.86 12.81
C THR A 3 5.46 10.66 13.52
N TYR A 4 6.10 9.49 13.42
CA TYR A 4 5.54 8.24 13.97
C TYR A 4 5.71 8.12 15.49
N ALA A 5 6.64 8.85 16.09
CA ALA A 5 6.86 8.89 17.53
C ALA A 5 6.02 9.99 18.22
N ALA A 6 5.98 11.20 17.64
CA ALA A 6 5.41 12.40 18.25
C ALA A 6 4.16 12.95 17.54
N GLY A 7 3.81 12.46 16.35
CA GLY A 7 2.70 12.99 15.55
C GLY A 7 2.93 14.42 15.02
N ARG A 8 4.16 14.92 15.05
CA ARG A 8 4.52 16.30 14.68
C ARG A 8 5.80 16.33 13.87
N LEU A 9 5.91 17.33 12.98
CA LEU A 9 7.14 17.69 12.31
C LEU A 9 7.77 18.90 12.98
N GLU A 10 9.08 18.85 13.15
CA GLU A 10 9.86 20.00 13.59
C GLU A 10 9.92 21.04 12.47
N MET A 11 9.96 22.33 12.84
CA MET A 11 9.97 23.41 11.84
C MET A 11 11.20 23.36 10.94
N GLU A 12 12.34 22.94 11.46
CA GLU A 12 13.56 22.73 10.66
C GLU A 12 13.36 21.72 9.54
N THR A 13 12.65 20.61 9.79
CA THR A 13 12.29 19.62 8.77
C THR A 13 11.33 20.21 7.71
N VAL A 14 10.40 21.08 8.15
CA VAL A 14 9.52 21.79 7.22
C VAL A 14 10.30 22.78 6.35
N ASP A 15 11.29 23.46 6.92
CA ASP A 15 12.17 24.38 6.22
C ASP A 15 12.99 23.66 5.15
N GLU A 16 13.58 22.52 5.50
CA GLU A 16 14.33 21.66 4.58
C GLU A 16 13.43 21.14 3.45
N LEU A 17 12.24 20.63 3.77
CA LEU A 17 11.27 20.15 2.79
C LEU A 17 10.87 21.26 1.82
N CYS A 18 10.61 22.48 2.29
CA CYS A 18 10.30 23.62 1.44
C CYS A 18 11.49 24.01 0.53
N GLY A 19 12.72 23.89 1.02
CA GLY A 19 13.94 24.06 0.22
C GLY A 19 13.98 23.06 -0.94
N ILE A 20 13.85 21.77 -0.65
CA ILE A 20 13.84 20.70 -1.65
C ILE A 20 12.71 20.90 -2.68
N LEU A 21 11.51 21.25 -2.24
CA LEU A 21 10.38 21.50 -3.15
C LEU A 21 10.61 22.71 -4.07
N ASN A 22 11.29 23.77 -3.59
CA ASN A 22 11.67 24.88 -4.43
C ASN A 22 12.74 24.49 -5.45
N ASP A 23 13.65 23.58 -5.12
CA ASP A 23 14.64 23.05 -6.05
C ASP A 23 13.97 22.23 -7.15
N PHE A 24 13.03 21.36 -6.81
CA PHE A 24 12.19 20.66 -7.80
C PHE A 24 11.43 21.62 -8.69
N LYS A 25 10.88 22.71 -8.13
CA LYS A 25 10.18 23.73 -8.92
C LYS A 25 11.09 24.40 -9.95
N ARG A 26 12.35 24.68 -9.57
CA ARG A 26 13.35 25.23 -10.51
C ARG A 26 13.67 24.23 -11.62
N MET A 27 13.93 22.97 -11.25
CA MET A 27 14.17 21.90 -12.23
C MET A 27 12.99 21.73 -13.20
N MET A 28 11.76 21.70 -12.70
CA MET A 28 10.56 21.60 -13.54
C MET A 28 10.48 22.77 -14.53
N ALA A 29 10.81 23.98 -14.11
CA ALA A 29 10.82 25.14 -15.00
C ALA A 29 11.92 25.04 -16.07
N GLU A 30 13.13 24.59 -15.71
CA GLU A 30 14.24 24.40 -16.64
C GLU A 30 13.94 23.32 -17.70
N PHE A 31 13.25 22.25 -17.32
CA PHE A 31 12.85 21.17 -18.23
C PHE A 31 11.51 21.44 -18.94
N GLY A 32 10.89 22.59 -18.74
CA GLY A 32 9.62 22.95 -19.39
C GLY A 32 8.46 22.01 -19.00
N VAL A 33 8.42 21.54 -17.75
CA VAL A 33 7.37 20.65 -17.27
C VAL A 33 6.05 21.41 -17.14
N GLU A 34 5.05 21.04 -17.94
CA GLU A 34 3.74 21.68 -17.98
C GLU A 34 2.73 21.07 -16.99
N SER A 35 2.92 19.81 -16.60
CA SER A 35 1.99 19.10 -15.71
C SER A 35 2.76 18.31 -14.65
N TRP A 36 2.35 18.44 -13.41
CA TRP A 36 2.95 17.75 -12.27
C TRP A 36 1.93 17.50 -11.17
N ARG A 37 2.22 16.56 -10.30
CA ARG A 37 1.41 16.23 -9.11
C ARG A 37 2.34 15.99 -7.93
N ALA A 38 2.09 16.64 -6.81
CA ALA A 38 2.81 16.45 -5.57
C ALA A 38 1.92 15.67 -4.60
N CYS A 39 2.38 14.49 -4.20
CA CYS A 39 1.66 13.61 -3.29
C CYS A 39 2.47 13.36 -2.02
N ALA A 40 1.78 13.26 -0.90
CA ALA A 40 2.33 12.83 0.37
C ALA A 40 1.62 11.56 0.87
N THR A 41 2.35 10.76 1.63
CA THR A 41 1.87 9.48 2.16
C THR A 41 1.83 9.49 3.69
N SER A 42 2.12 8.38 4.34
CA SER A 42 1.96 8.17 5.78
C SER A 42 2.64 9.23 6.65
N SER A 43 3.81 9.75 6.26
CA SER A 43 4.54 10.73 7.08
C SER A 43 3.83 12.06 7.27
N LEU A 44 3.06 12.55 6.27
CA LEU A 44 2.19 13.72 6.45
C LEU A 44 0.77 13.34 6.86
N ARG A 45 0.27 12.19 6.42
CA ARG A 45 -1.08 11.71 6.76
C ARG A 45 -1.29 11.48 8.26
N GLU A 46 -0.26 11.04 8.96
CA GLU A 46 -0.34 10.69 10.39
C GLU A 46 0.01 11.85 11.34
N LEU A 47 0.21 13.05 10.82
CA LEU A 47 0.39 14.24 11.65
C LEU A 47 -0.92 14.60 12.37
N GLU A 48 -0.80 15.14 13.59
CA GLU A 48 -1.95 15.66 14.33
C GLU A 48 -2.61 16.84 13.59
N ASN A 49 -1.82 17.69 12.94
CA ASN A 49 -2.26 18.90 12.24
C ASN A 49 -1.63 19.01 10.84
N PRO A 50 -1.95 18.09 9.89
CA PRO A 50 -1.34 18.11 8.56
C PRO A 50 -1.69 19.38 7.77
N VAL A 51 -2.87 19.97 8.02
CA VAL A 51 -3.34 21.18 7.31
C VAL A 51 -2.39 22.36 7.50
N ILE A 52 -1.84 22.53 8.72
CA ILE A 52 -0.90 23.61 9.01
C ILE A 52 0.39 23.45 8.20
N ILE A 53 0.90 22.22 8.12
CA ILE A 53 2.13 21.92 7.36
C ILE A 53 1.89 22.08 5.87
N LEU A 54 0.75 21.62 5.35
CA LEU A 54 0.39 21.78 3.95
C LEU A 54 0.26 23.26 3.56
N GLU A 55 -0.34 24.07 4.42
CA GLU A 55 -0.45 25.51 4.20
C GLU A 55 0.92 26.18 4.22
N GLN A 56 1.81 25.84 5.15
CA GLN A 56 3.19 26.34 5.18
C GLN A 56 3.94 26.00 3.89
N ILE A 57 3.83 24.76 3.41
CA ILE A 57 4.43 24.32 2.15
C ILE A 57 3.88 25.16 1.00
N TYR A 58 2.56 25.32 0.91
CA TYR A 58 1.92 26.09 -0.17
C TYR A 58 2.35 27.55 -0.17
N GLN A 59 2.32 28.22 0.98
CA GLN A 59 2.68 29.64 1.10
C GLN A 59 4.16 29.89 0.72
N ARG A 60 5.03 28.95 1.00
CA ARG A 60 6.48 29.11 0.79
C ARG A 60 6.98 28.61 -0.57
N THR A 61 6.28 27.69 -1.20
CA THR A 61 6.71 27.07 -2.47
C THR A 61 5.72 27.29 -3.62
N GLY A 62 4.46 27.57 -3.32
CA GLY A 62 3.35 27.58 -4.28
C GLY A 62 2.93 26.16 -4.71
N ILE A 63 3.48 25.11 -4.11
CA ILE A 63 3.17 23.72 -4.44
C ILE A 63 2.01 23.26 -3.56
N ARG A 64 0.93 22.77 -4.19
CA ARG A 64 -0.17 22.09 -3.50
C ARG A 64 0.15 20.61 -3.39
N VAL A 65 0.31 20.14 -2.16
CA VAL A 65 0.55 18.73 -1.85
C VAL A 65 -0.76 18.05 -1.50
N GLU A 66 -1.05 16.95 -2.15
CA GLU A 66 -2.21 16.08 -1.90
C GLU A 66 -1.80 14.94 -0.98
N ILE A 67 -2.49 14.76 0.15
CA ILE A 67 -2.26 13.60 1.01
C ILE A 67 -3.08 12.44 0.49
N LEU A 68 -2.41 11.40 0.02
CA LEU A 68 -3.06 10.17 -0.38
C LEU A 68 -3.58 9.41 0.83
N SER A 69 -4.83 8.95 0.78
CA SER A 69 -5.34 7.96 1.73
C SER A 69 -4.58 6.63 1.60
N ASN A 70 -4.70 5.74 2.59
CA ASN A 70 -4.11 4.40 2.48
C ASN A 70 -4.64 3.65 1.25
N ALA A 71 -5.95 3.73 1.01
CA ALA A 71 -6.59 3.08 -0.13
C ALA A 71 -6.09 3.63 -1.48
N GLU A 72 -5.96 4.96 -1.62
CA GLU A 72 -5.42 5.57 -2.84
C GLU A 72 -3.96 5.20 -3.08
N GLN A 73 -3.13 5.29 -2.03
CA GLN A 73 -1.71 4.90 -2.12
C GLN A 73 -1.59 3.44 -2.57
N HIS A 74 -2.35 2.55 -1.93
CA HIS A 74 -2.36 1.14 -2.24
C HIS A 74 -2.81 0.86 -3.68
N PHE A 75 -3.92 1.49 -4.09
CA PHE A 75 -4.45 1.32 -5.44
C PHE A 75 -3.48 1.80 -6.52
N LEU A 76 -2.80 2.93 -6.29
CA LEU A 76 -1.78 3.43 -7.22
C LEU A 76 -0.56 2.52 -7.27
N GLY A 77 -0.09 2.03 -6.11
CA GLY A 77 1.00 1.04 -6.06
C GLY A 77 0.65 -0.24 -6.81
N TYR A 78 -0.54 -0.78 -6.59
CA TYR A 78 -1.02 -1.95 -7.32
C TYR A 78 -1.13 -1.69 -8.83
N LYS A 79 -1.54 -0.50 -9.27
CA LYS A 79 -1.57 -0.12 -10.69
C LYS A 79 -0.18 -0.16 -11.33
N SER A 80 0.88 0.20 -10.61
CA SER A 80 2.25 0.14 -11.14
C SER A 80 2.67 -1.29 -11.48
N ILE A 81 2.32 -2.26 -10.64
CA ILE A 81 2.61 -3.68 -10.89
C ILE A 81 1.75 -4.20 -12.05
N ALA A 82 0.46 -3.83 -12.09
CA ALA A 82 -0.45 -4.24 -13.15
C ALA A 82 -0.02 -3.71 -14.53
N ALA A 83 0.68 -2.58 -14.59
CA ALA A 83 1.24 -2.03 -15.82
C ALA A 83 2.29 -2.95 -16.48
N ILE A 84 2.87 -3.90 -15.71
CA ILE A 84 3.76 -4.95 -16.23
C ILE A 84 2.91 -6.14 -16.70
N GLU A 85 2.13 -5.95 -17.74
CA GLU A 85 1.04 -6.78 -18.23
C GLU A 85 1.22 -8.30 -18.12
N SER A 86 2.28 -8.85 -18.72
CA SER A 86 2.44 -10.30 -18.86
C SER A 86 2.80 -10.98 -17.53
N GLY A 87 3.65 -10.36 -16.72
CA GLY A 87 4.07 -10.86 -15.41
C GLY A 87 2.92 -10.86 -14.43
N PHE A 88 2.21 -9.74 -14.32
CA PHE A 88 1.10 -9.57 -13.40
C PHE A 88 -0.05 -10.54 -13.69
N LYS A 89 -0.55 -10.59 -14.93
CA LYS A 89 -1.62 -11.52 -15.33
C LYS A 89 -1.32 -12.97 -15.01
N LYS A 90 -0.07 -13.41 -15.24
CA LYS A 90 0.35 -14.78 -14.92
C LYS A 90 0.39 -15.03 -13.41
N ALA A 91 0.87 -14.06 -12.65
CA ALA A 91 0.99 -14.18 -11.20
C ALA A 91 -0.37 -14.32 -10.52
N ILE A 92 -1.34 -13.45 -10.84
CA ILE A 92 -2.65 -13.38 -10.15
C ILE A 92 -3.63 -14.50 -10.48
N GLN A 93 -3.31 -15.38 -11.44
CA GLN A 93 -4.12 -16.59 -11.72
C GLN A 93 -4.15 -17.58 -10.57
N LYS A 94 -3.10 -17.59 -9.75
CA LYS A 94 -2.97 -18.40 -8.53
C LYS A 94 -2.94 -17.48 -7.31
N GLY A 95 -3.05 -18.06 -6.14
CA GLY A 95 -2.92 -17.32 -4.89
C GLY A 95 -1.63 -16.49 -4.88
N THR A 96 -1.77 -15.17 -4.93
CA THR A 96 -0.65 -14.23 -4.98
C THR A 96 -0.84 -13.16 -3.92
N ALA A 97 0.21 -12.88 -3.16
CA ALA A 97 0.26 -11.74 -2.25
C ALA A 97 1.17 -10.64 -2.83
N ILE A 98 0.69 -9.42 -2.81
CA ILE A 98 1.52 -8.23 -3.03
C ILE A 98 1.79 -7.61 -1.67
N LEU A 99 3.05 -7.40 -1.36
CA LEU A 99 3.51 -6.66 -0.19
C LEU A 99 4.11 -5.33 -0.63
N ASP A 100 3.49 -4.23 -0.20
CA ASP A 100 4.01 -2.88 -0.34
C ASP A 100 4.52 -2.41 1.03
N ILE A 101 5.85 -2.42 1.19
CA ILE A 101 6.51 -2.08 2.45
C ILE A 101 6.92 -0.62 2.42
N GLY A 102 6.08 0.24 2.99
CA GLY A 102 6.39 1.65 3.17
C GLY A 102 7.09 1.95 4.50
N GLY A 103 7.48 3.19 4.70
CA GLY A 103 8.11 3.62 5.96
C GLY A 103 7.18 3.52 7.18
N GLY A 104 5.89 3.84 7.03
CA GLY A 104 4.92 3.84 8.13
C GLY A 104 4.04 2.60 8.20
N ASN A 105 3.64 2.07 7.07
CA ASN A 105 2.69 0.97 6.94
C ASN A 105 3.20 -0.09 5.98
N LEU A 106 2.76 -1.32 6.18
CA LEU A 106 2.82 -2.41 5.24
C LEU A 106 1.42 -2.60 4.66
N GLN A 107 1.30 -2.64 3.35
CA GLN A 107 0.05 -2.96 2.67
C GLN A 107 0.13 -4.33 2.01
N ILE A 108 -0.94 -5.10 2.15
CA ILE A 108 -1.03 -6.47 1.67
C ILE A 108 -2.26 -6.60 0.79
N SER A 109 -2.05 -7.00 -0.47
CA SER A 109 -3.13 -7.40 -1.38
C SER A 109 -3.06 -8.88 -1.68
N LEU A 110 -4.15 -9.58 -1.54
CA LEU A 110 -4.26 -10.98 -1.92
C LEU A 110 -5.09 -11.11 -3.19
N PHE A 111 -4.53 -11.79 -4.17
CA PHE A 111 -5.18 -12.12 -5.43
C PHE A 111 -5.37 -13.63 -5.57
N ASP A 112 -6.48 -14.02 -6.17
CA ASP A 112 -6.76 -15.38 -6.60
C ASP A 112 -7.72 -15.35 -7.79
N LYS A 113 -7.51 -16.23 -8.77
CA LYS A 113 -8.35 -16.37 -9.95
C LYS A 113 -8.60 -15.03 -10.67
N ASP A 114 -7.54 -14.30 -10.92
CA ASP A 114 -7.54 -13.01 -11.65
C ASP A 114 -8.33 -11.89 -10.96
N ALA A 115 -8.53 -11.96 -9.65
CA ALA A 115 -9.28 -10.94 -8.92
C ALA A 115 -8.66 -10.62 -7.54
N LEU A 116 -8.81 -9.37 -7.10
CA LEU A 116 -8.45 -8.93 -5.77
C LEU A 116 -9.42 -9.52 -4.73
N VAL A 117 -8.88 -10.37 -3.86
CA VAL A 117 -9.68 -11.05 -2.84
C VAL A 117 -9.77 -10.24 -1.54
N LEU A 118 -8.66 -9.58 -1.20
CA LEU A 118 -8.49 -8.87 0.07
C LEU A 118 -7.42 -7.80 -0.07
N THR A 119 -7.60 -6.68 0.61
CA THR A 119 -6.55 -5.73 0.93
C THR A 119 -6.52 -5.44 2.43
N GLN A 120 -5.34 -5.26 2.99
CA GLN A 120 -5.14 -4.89 4.39
C GLN A 120 -3.93 -4.00 4.56
N SER A 121 -4.04 -3.01 5.44
CA SER A 121 -2.92 -2.20 5.88
C SER A 121 -2.58 -2.54 7.33
N ILE A 122 -1.31 -2.76 7.60
CA ILE A 122 -0.78 -3.00 8.94
C ILE A 122 0.21 -1.89 9.28
N ARG A 123 0.15 -1.34 10.48
CA ARG A 123 1.08 -0.30 10.95
C ARG A 123 2.46 -0.87 11.27
N MET A 124 3.10 -1.44 10.25
CA MET A 124 4.33 -2.23 10.33
C MET A 124 5.31 -1.79 9.23
N GLY A 125 5.48 -0.49 9.04
CA GLY A 125 6.48 0.05 8.11
C GLY A 125 7.88 0.05 8.72
N SER A 126 8.90 -0.04 7.87
CA SER A 126 10.31 -0.14 8.27
C SER A 126 10.78 1.02 9.14
N LEU A 127 10.45 2.25 8.77
CA LEU A 127 10.82 3.44 9.53
C LEU A 127 10.08 3.50 10.88
N ARG A 128 8.81 3.10 10.91
CA ARG A 128 8.03 3.00 12.16
C ARG A 128 8.65 2.01 13.13
N ILE A 129 9.02 0.81 12.66
CA ILE A 129 9.66 -0.22 13.46
C ILE A 129 10.97 0.33 14.04
N ARG A 130 11.81 0.90 13.19
CA ARG A 130 13.07 1.50 13.61
C ARG A 130 12.89 2.59 14.66
N GLU A 131 11.97 3.54 14.45
CA GLU A 131 11.71 4.60 15.45
C GLU A 131 11.21 4.06 16.78
N ARG A 132 10.36 3.03 16.75
CA ARG A 132 9.82 2.40 17.96
C ARG A 132 10.87 1.59 18.75
N LEU A 133 11.80 0.96 18.06
CA LEU A 133 12.79 0.06 18.66
C LEU A 133 14.16 0.70 18.85
N LYS A 134 14.38 1.95 18.41
CA LYS A 134 15.66 2.67 18.39
C LYS A 134 16.47 2.60 19.68
N GLU A 135 15.81 2.75 20.82
CA GLU A 135 16.50 2.72 22.13
C GLU A 135 16.87 1.29 22.55
N LEU A 136 16.07 0.30 22.13
CA LEU A 136 16.32 -1.11 22.41
C LEU A 136 17.38 -1.72 21.48
N GLU A 137 17.50 -1.24 20.26
CA GLU A 137 18.51 -1.65 19.28
C GLU A 137 19.92 -1.58 19.88
N LYS A 138 20.25 -0.49 20.57
CA LYS A 138 21.56 -0.24 21.16
C LYS A 138 21.93 -1.23 22.26
N THR A 139 20.96 -1.90 22.86
CA THR A 139 21.14 -2.79 24.02
C THR A 139 20.89 -4.24 23.71
N THR A 140 20.43 -4.54 22.50
CA THR A 140 19.98 -5.88 22.10
C THR A 140 20.96 -6.45 21.04
N PRO A 141 21.64 -7.58 21.32
CA PRO A 141 22.62 -8.16 20.39
C PRO A 141 21.99 -8.77 19.13
N HIS A 142 20.68 -9.04 19.13
CA HIS A 142 19.93 -9.63 18.03
C HIS A 142 18.74 -8.74 17.69
N TYR A 143 18.99 -7.67 16.97
CA TYR A 143 17.98 -6.69 16.61
C TYR A 143 16.89 -7.28 15.71
N ASP A 144 17.23 -8.20 14.83
CA ASP A 144 16.31 -8.96 13.98
C ASP A 144 15.24 -9.70 14.80
N ARG A 145 15.65 -10.38 15.88
CA ARG A 145 14.71 -11.08 16.78
C ARG A 145 13.81 -10.12 17.56
N LEU A 146 14.33 -8.97 17.96
CA LEU A 146 13.53 -7.94 18.61
C LEU A 146 12.43 -7.43 17.68
N ILE A 147 12.75 -7.19 16.40
CA ILE A 147 11.77 -6.81 15.38
C ILE A 147 10.74 -7.92 15.22
N GLU A 148 11.17 -9.16 15.09
CA GLU A 148 10.30 -10.32 14.93
C GLU A 148 9.31 -10.45 16.09
N GLU A 149 9.77 -10.30 17.33
CA GLU A 149 8.91 -10.29 18.52
C GLU A 149 7.90 -9.14 18.49
N PHE A 150 8.35 -7.94 18.09
CA PHE A 150 7.51 -6.75 18.00
C PHE A 150 6.36 -6.92 17.01
N ILE A 151 6.60 -7.52 15.83
CA ILE A 151 5.59 -7.69 14.77
C ILE A 151 4.74 -8.96 14.93
N ARG A 152 5.13 -9.88 15.78
CA ARG A 152 4.57 -11.24 15.88
C ARG A 152 3.07 -11.29 16.09
N ASN A 153 2.54 -10.47 16.98
CA ASN A 153 1.10 -10.48 17.31
C ASN A 153 0.24 -10.03 16.13
N ASP A 154 0.70 -9.04 15.37
CA ASP A 154 0.01 -8.55 14.18
C ASP A 154 0.04 -9.61 13.07
N LEU A 155 1.17 -10.29 12.90
CA LEU A 155 1.32 -11.37 11.92
C LEU A 155 0.44 -12.57 12.23
N ILE A 156 0.39 -13.02 13.50
CA ILE A 156 -0.49 -14.11 13.95
C ILE A 156 -1.96 -13.72 13.72
N SER A 157 -2.32 -12.49 14.04
CA SER A 157 -3.67 -11.96 13.82
C SER A 157 -4.03 -11.93 12.35
N PHE A 158 -3.11 -11.46 11.50
CA PHE A 158 -3.28 -11.44 10.05
C PHE A 158 -3.48 -12.86 9.52
N GLN A 159 -2.61 -13.81 9.86
CA GLN A 159 -2.70 -15.19 9.43
C GLN A 159 -4.05 -15.81 9.81
N ARG A 160 -4.45 -15.68 11.07
CA ARG A 160 -5.70 -16.25 11.59
C ARG A 160 -6.95 -15.66 10.94
N LEU A 161 -6.96 -14.33 10.69
CA LEU A 161 -8.15 -13.64 10.20
C LEU A 161 -8.30 -13.71 8.68
N TYR A 162 -7.19 -13.77 7.95
CA TYR A 162 -7.19 -13.52 6.52
C TYR A 162 -6.69 -14.68 5.65
N LEU A 163 -5.89 -15.62 6.21
CA LEU A 163 -5.28 -16.72 5.44
C LEU A 163 -5.87 -18.09 5.69
N LYS A 164 -6.84 -18.23 6.58
CA LYS A 164 -7.33 -19.50 7.13
C LYS A 164 -7.55 -20.64 6.11
N ASP A 165 -7.95 -20.31 4.88
CA ASP A 165 -8.24 -21.30 3.83
C ASP A 165 -7.64 -20.88 2.47
N LYS A 166 -6.51 -20.17 2.50
CA LYS A 166 -5.90 -19.62 1.28
C LYS A 166 -4.47 -20.11 1.13
N GLU A 167 -4.19 -20.65 -0.04
CA GLU A 167 -2.83 -20.98 -0.47
C GLU A 167 -2.27 -19.80 -1.27
N ILE A 168 -1.13 -19.28 -0.84
CA ILE A 168 -0.42 -18.20 -1.52
C ILE A 168 0.87 -18.78 -2.10
N SER A 169 0.91 -18.89 -3.42
CA SER A 169 2.06 -19.51 -4.11
C SER A 169 3.09 -18.47 -4.56
N ASN A 170 2.65 -17.22 -4.80
CA ASN A 170 3.51 -16.17 -5.32
C ASN A 170 3.54 -14.99 -4.35
N LEU A 171 4.71 -14.41 -4.20
CA LEU A 171 4.92 -13.20 -3.41
C LEU A 171 5.52 -12.12 -4.32
N ILE A 172 4.85 -10.98 -4.40
CA ILE A 172 5.33 -9.81 -5.15
C ILE A 172 5.71 -8.76 -4.12
N LEU A 173 6.93 -8.26 -4.21
CA LEU A 173 7.42 -7.19 -3.35
C LEU A 173 7.44 -5.87 -4.10
N MET A 174 6.88 -4.86 -3.48
CA MET A 174 6.94 -3.48 -3.90
C MET A 174 7.45 -2.61 -2.75
N GLY A 175 8.10 -1.52 -3.09
CA GLY A 175 8.63 -0.52 -2.15
C GLY A 175 9.81 0.18 -2.78
N ASP A 176 9.83 1.49 -2.75
CA ASP A 176 10.87 2.31 -3.40
C ASP A 176 12.28 1.93 -2.94
N PHE A 177 12.38 1.57 -1.67
CA PHE A 177 13.64 1.22 -1.03
C PHE A 177 14.18 -0.16 -1.41
N LEU A 178 13.30 -1.14 -1.64
CA LEU A 178 13.68 -2.53 -1.92
C LEU A 178 14.23 -2.71 -3.33
N THR A 179 13.73 -1.95 -4.29
CA THR A 179 14.08 -2.11 -5.70
C THR A 179 15.47 -1.61 -6.01
N ASP A 180 15.84 -0.47 -5.43
CA ASP A 180 17.07 0.21 -5.81
C ASP A 180 18.29 -0.25 -5.02
N THR A 181 18.12 -0.86 -3.85
CA THR A 181 19.21 -1.08 -2.92
C THR A 181 19.55 -2.54 -2.66
N ILE A 182 18.55 -3.36 -2.36
CA ILE A 182 18.83 -4.74 -1.92
C ILE A 182 19.02 -5.69 -3.11
N PHE A 183 18.43 -5.38 -4.26
CA PHE A 183 18.31 -6.31 -5.38
C PHE A 183 18.81 -5.78 -6.72
N GLN A 184 19.62 -4.72 -6.72
CA GLN A 184 20.15 -4.01 -7.90
C GLN A 184 20.92 -4.88 -8.91
N ASP A 185 21.47 -6.04 -8.52
CA ASP A 185 22.43 -6.80 -9.33
C ASP A 185 21.81 -7.73 -10.38
N ARG A 186 20.53 -7.59 -10.73
CA ARG A 186 19.87 -8.57 -11.61
C ARG A 186 19.48 -7.99 -12.97
N SER A 187 20.29 -8.29 -13.95
CA SER A 187 19.91 -8.21 -15.36
C SER A 187 19.07 -9.43 -15.73
N GLY A 188 17.73 -9.37 -15.54
CA GLY A 188 16.87 -10.48 -15.90
C GLY A 188 15.48 -10.41 -15.25
N GLU A 189 14.76 -11.51 -15.27
CA GLU A 189 13.51 -11.65 -14.54
C GLU A 189 13.80 -11.45 -13.04
N ASN A 190 13.22 -10.41 -12.43
CA ASN A 190 13.46 -10.03 -11.03
C ASN A 190 12.77 -11.02 -10.06
N ILE A 191 13.01 -12.32 -10.24
CA ILE A 191 12.50 -13.40 -9.40
C ILE A 191 13.65 -13.95 -8.56
N ILE A 192 13.43 -14.03 -7.25
CA ILE A 192 14.39 -14.54 -6.27
C ILE A 192 13.77 -15.76 -5.61
N THR A 193 14.54 -16.85 -5.50
CA THR A 193 14.10 -18.01 -4.73
C THR A 193 14.15 -17.74 -3.23
N LYS A 194 13.39 -18.50 -2.47
CA LYS A 194 13.42 -18.46 -0.99
C LYS A 194 14.83 -18.69 -0.44
N GLU A 195 15.57 -19.65 -0.99
CA GLU A 195 16.94 -19.96 -0.56
C GLU A 195 17.90 -18.78 -0.81
N GLU A 196 17.81 -18.15 -1.98
CA GLU A 196 18.63 -16.97 -2.30
C GLU A 196 18.30 -15.80 -1.37
N PHE A 197 17.01 -15.59 -1.07
CA PHE A 197 16.60 -14.58 -0.10
C PHE A 197 17.15 -14.87 1.29
N LEU A 198 16.99 -16.11 1.81
CA LEU A 198 17.45 -16.47 3.14
C LEU A 198 18.96 -16.33 3.28
N LYS A 199 19.73 -16.72 2.27
CA LYS A 199 21.20 -16.52 2.26
C LYS A 199 21.56 -15.03 2.37
N LYS A 200 20.87 -14.18 1.63
CA LYS A 200 21.09 -12.72 1.70
C LYS A 200 20.65 -12.16 3.05
N TYR A 201 19.51 -12.62 3.58
CA TYR A 201 19.03 -12.28 4.92
C TYR A 201 20.06 -12.55 6.00
N GLU A 202 20.62 -13.77 6.05
CA GLU A 202 21.64 -14.16 7.04
C GLU A 202 22.90 -13.27 6.96
N THR A 203 23.28 -12.84 5.77
CA THR A 203 24.39 -11.91 5.59
C THR A 203 24.05 -10.55 6.17
N ILE A 204 22.90 -10.00 5.80
CA ILE A 204 22.49 -8.63 6.14
C ILE A 204 22.26 -8.45 7.65
N VAL A 205 21.57 -9.38 8.30
CA VAL A 205 21.23 -9.22 9.73
C VAL A 205 22.44 -9.29 10.67
N ASN A 206 23.56 -9.77 10.17
CA ASN A 206 24.82 -9.81 10.92
C ASN A 206 25.75 -8.60 10.63
N MET A 207 25.35 -7.68 9.76
CA MET A 207 26.09 -6.47 9.46
C MET A 207 25.60 -5.30 10.33
N SER A 208 26.50 -4.38 10.65
CA SER A 208 26.12 -3.11 11.27
C SER A 208 25.50 -2.16 10.24
N ASP A 209 24.71 -1.16 10.69
CA ASP A 209 24.19 -0.11 9.80
C ASP A 209 25.31 0.61 9.03
N HIS A 210 26.48 0.75 9.65
CA HIS A 210 27.64 1.35 9.00
C HIS A 210 28.17 0.47 7.87
N ASP A 211 28.34 -0.84 8.13
CA ASP A 211 28.83 -1.78 7.10
C ASP A 211 27.82 -1.93 5.95
N LEU A 212 26.52 -1.89 6.28
CA LEU A 212 25.45 -1.88 5.28
C LEU A 212 25.50 -0.60 4.43
N ALA A 213 25.69 0.56 5.05
CA ALA A 213 25.81 1.84 4.37
C ALA A 213 27.01 1.85 3.41
N GLU A 214 28.16 1.37 3.86
CA GLU A 214 29.36 1.30 3.04
C GLU A 214 29.23 0.28 1.89
N SER A 215 28.75 -0.94 2.19
CA SER A 215 28.65 -2.01 1.20
C SER A 215 27.62 -1.76 0.10
N MET A 216 26.58 -0.96 0.38
CA MET A 216 25.49 -0.66 -0.54
C MET A 216 25.51 0.80 -1.04
N GLU A 217 26.56 1.55 -0.72
CA GLU A 217 26.73 2.97 -1.08
C GLU A 217 25.53 3.84 -0.67
N LEU A 218 25.00 3.61 0.55
CA LEU A 218 23.81 4.28 1.06
C LEU A 218 24.15 5.29 2.16
N GLU A 219 23.28 6.28 2.29
CA GLU A 219 23.24 7.09 3.50
C GLU A 219 22.87 6.19 4.72
N PRO A 220 23.51 6.40 5.90
CA PRO A 220 23.28 5.57 7.10
C PRO A 220 21.82 5.47 7.51
N GLU A 221 21.04 6.50 7.21
CA GLU A 221 19.61 6.55 7.51
C GLU A 221 18.82 5.52 6.71
N TYR A 222 19.16 5.32 5.44
CA TYR A 222 18.53 4.30 4.60
C TYR A 222 19.04 2.91 4.95
N ALA A 223 20.32 2.75 5.21
CA ALA A 223 20.92 1.47 5.63
C ALA A 223 20.19 0.89 6.84
N SER A 224 19.83 1.74 7.82
CA SER A 224 19.11 1.35 9.03
C SER A 224 17.69 0.82 8.81
N LEU A 225 17.12 0.97 7.63
CA LEU A 225 15.79 0.44 7.27
C LEU A 225 15.88 -0.95 6.63
N ILE A 226 17.08 -1.40 6.27
CA ILE A 226 17.29 -2.69 5.56
C ILE A 226 16.90 -3.86 6.45
N VAL A 227 17.42 -3.93 7.67
CA VAL A 227 17.13 -5.03 8.59
C VAL A 227 15.63 -5.13 8.91
N PRO A 228 14.91 -4.05 9.27
CA PRO A 228 13.46 -4.09 9.42
C PRO A 228 12.72 -4.62 8.19
N ASN A 229 13.08 -4.19 6.98
CA ASN A 229 12.47 -4.69 5.74
C ASN A 229 12.73 -6.18 5.54
N MET A 230 13.97 -6.63 5.73
CA MET A 230 14.34 -8.03 5.55
C MET A 230 13.62 -8.94 6.54
N VAL A 231 13.43 -8.51 7.80
CA VAL A 231 12.68 -9.26 8.81
C VAL A 231 11.21 -9.36 8.43
N ILE A 232 10.59 -8.27 7.97
CA ILE A 232 9.20 -8.28 7.49
C ILE A 232 9.04 -9.30 6.35
N ILE A 233 9.86 -9.21 5.31
CA ILE A 233 9.79 -10.08 4.13
C ILE A 233 9.96 -11.55 4.53
N ARG A 234 10.98 -11.87 5.34
CA ARG A 234 11.22 -13.22 5.82
C ARG A 234 9.98 -13.81 6.49
N ASN A 235 9.37 -13.06 7.41
CA ASN A 235 8.16 -13.52 8.10
C ASN A 235 7.00 -13.79 7.13
N PHE A 236 6.81 -12.97 6.10
CA PHE A 236 5.77 -13.22 5.10
C PHE A 236 6.09 -14.39 4.17
N ILE A 237 7.36 -14.63 3.84
CA ILE A 237 7.76 -15.85 3.14
C ILE A 237 7.35 -17.10 3.95
N GLU A 238 7.59 -17.08 5.25
CA GLU A 238 7.23 -18.19 6.15
C GLU A 238 5.70 -18.35 6.28
N ILE A 239 4.96 -17.25 6.47
CA ILE A 239 3.50 -17.27 6.60
C ILE A 239 2.81 -17.78 5.33
N PHE A 240 3.27 -17.33 4.17
CA PHE A 240 2.70 -17.71 2.88
C PHE A 240 3.28 -19.02 2.34
N GLN A 241 4.36 -19.53 2.92
CA GLN A 241 5.14 -20.65 2.38
C GLN A 241 5.57 -20.40 0.93
N ALA A 242 5.92 -19.13 0.63
CA ALA A 242 6.29 -18.74 -0.72
C ALA A 242 7.66 -19.32 -1.10
N GLU A 243 7.75 -19.92 -2.29
CA GLU A 243 8.98 -20.51 -2.83
C GLU A 243 9.81 -19.50 -3.62
N ALA A 244 9.15 -18.44 -4.11
CA ALA A 244 9.79 -17.39 -4.90
C ALA A 244 9.14 -16.03 -4.65
N LEU A 245 9.95 -14.98 -4.83
CA LEU A 245 9.56 -13.59 -4.73
C LEU A 245 9.80 -12.91 -6.07
N TRP A 246 8.81 -12.22 -6.56
CA TRP A 246 8.95 -11.35 -7.73
C TRP A 246 9.10 -9.90 -7.25
N ILE A 247 10.13 -9.22 -7.73
CA ILE A 247 10.44 -7.81 -7.41
C ILE A 247 10.41 -7.03 -8.72
N PRO A 248 9.26 -6.48 -9.10
CA PRO A 248 9.07 -5.90 -10.43
C PRO A 248 9.86 -4.61 -10.68
N GLY A 249 10.44 -4.00 -9.66
CA GLY A 249 11.19 -2.76 -9.81
C GLY A 249 10.32 -1.55 -10.12
N VAL A 250 9.09 -1.52 -9.62
CA VAL A 250 8.16 -0.40 -9.78
C VAL A 250 7.82 0.24 -8.44
N SER A 251 7.50 1.51 -8.51
CA SER A 251 7.24 2.36 -7.36
C SER A 251 5.82 2.96 -7.39
N LEU A 252 5.47 3.63 -6.31
CA LEU A 252 4.24 4.45 -6.25
C LEU A 252 4.23 5.54 -7.33
N LEU A 253 5.41 6.09 -7.69
CA LEU A 253 5.52 7.12 -8.73
C LEU A 253 5.09 6.58 -10.09
N ASP A 254 5.50 5.34 -10.43
CA ASP A 254 5.07 4.68 -11.66
C ASP A 254 3.56 4.47 -11.69
N GLY A 255 2.96 4.14 -10.55
CA GLY A 255 1.51 4.03 -10.39
C GLY A 255 0.78 5.35 -10.60
N ILE A 256 1.30 6.45 -10.07
CA ILE A 256 0.75 7.80 -10.28
C ILE A 256 0.83 8.19 -11.74
N ALA A 257 1.98 7.94 -12.39
CA ALA A 257 2.19 8.24 -13.81
C ALA A 257 1.26 7.41 -14.69
N TYR A 258 1.12 6.10 -14.40
CA TYR A 258 0.20 5.22 -15.11
C TYR A 258 -1.27 5.66 -14.96
N ASP A 259 -1.71 5.98 -13.74
CA ASP A 259 -3.07 6.47 -13.46
C ASP A 259 -3.38 7.77 -14.22
N HIS A 260 -2.41 8.67 -14.28
CA HIS A 260 -2.53 9.91 -15.07
C HIS A 260 -2.68 9.60 -16.57
N ALA A 261 -1.83 8.73 -17.10
CA ALA A 261 -1.86 8.36 -18.52
C ALA A 261 -3.18 7.64 -18.91
N GLU A 262 -3.68 6.78 -18.03
CA GLU A 262 -4.95 6.08 -18.23
C GLU A 262 -6.15 7.04 -18.19
N LYS A 263 -6.22 7.93 -17.19
CA LYS A 263 -7.29 8.93 -17.05
C LYS A 263 -7.36 9.90 -18.26
N ASN A 264 -6.21 10.24 -18.82
CA ASN A 264 -6.11 11.09 -20.00
C ASN A 264 -6.19 10.30 -21.33
N LYS A 265 -6.45 8.98 -21.27
CA LYS A 265 -6.58 8.10 -22.44
C LYS A 265 -5.30 7.99 -23.30
N TYR A 266 -4.14 8.27 -22.74
CA TYR A 266 -2.85 8.02 -23.39
C TYR A 266 -2.53 6.52 -23.41
N LEU A 267 -3.04 5.78 -22.42
CA LEU A 267 -2.93 4.32 -22.32
C LEU A 267 -4.31 3.70 -22.14
N LYS A 268 -4.45 2.46 -22.59
CA LYS A 268 -5.62 1.63 -22.28
C LYS A 268 -5.37 0.89 -20.97
N SER A 269 -6.42 0.74 -20.16
CA SER A 269 -6.35 -0.12 -18.98
C SER A 269 -6.00 -1.55 -19.36
N VAL A 270 -4.99 -2.09 -18.73
CA VAL A 270 -4.50 -3.46 -18.96
C VAL A 270 -5.18 -4.47 -18.06
N HIS A 271 -5.85 -3.99 -17.01
CA HIS A 271 -6.52 -4.79 -15.99
C HIS A 271 -7.89 -4.20 -15.64
N ASN A 272 -8.82 -5.06 -15.22
CA ASN A 272 -10.16 -4.62 -14.82
C ASN A 272 -10.24 -4.26 -13.33
N PHE A 273 -9.72 -3.09 -12.99
CA PHE A 273 -9.71 -2.58 -11.61
C PHE A 273 -11.14 -2.41 -11.01
N GLU A 274 -12.15 -2.09 -11.84
CA GLU A 274 -13.55 -2.00 -11.36
C GLU A 274 -14.04 -3.37 -10.87
N ASN A 275 -13.70 -4.44 -11.57
CA ASN A 275 -14.04 -5.79 -11.14
C ASN A 275 -13.37 -6.16 -9.83
N ASP A 276 -12.12 -5.77 -9.62
CA ASP A 276 -11.40 -6.04 -8.36
C ASP A 276 -12.09 -5.38 -7.17
N ILE A 277 -12.47 -4.11 -7.30
CA ILE A 277 -13.21 -3.37 -6.27
C ILE A 277 -14.52 -4.09 -5.95
N LEU A 278 -15.26 -4.56 -6.97
CA LEU A 278 -16.52 -5.27 -6.78
C LEU A 278 -16.32 -6.65 -6.13
N VAL A 279 -15.27 -7.39 -6.50
CA VAL A 279 -14.95 -8.68 -5.87
C VAL A 279 -14.55 -8.47 -4.40
N ALA A 280 -13.68 -7.51 -4.13
CA ALA A 280 -13.29 -7.15 -2.78
C ALA A 280 -14.50 -6.72 -1.92
N SER A 281 -15.39 -5.89 -2.46
CA SER A 281 -16.63 -5.48 -1.78
C SER A 281 -17.55 -6.68 -1.45
N ARG A 282 -17.71 -7.63 -2.39
CA ARG A 282 -18.47 -8.87 -2.13
C ARG A 282 -17.82 -9.73 -1.04
N ASN A 283 -16.49 -9.78 -1.00
CA ASN A 283 -15.76 -10.52 0.03
C ASN A 283 -15.93 -9.91 1.41
N ILE A 284 -15.97 -8.57 1.50
CA ILE A 284 -16.30 -7.87 2.75
C ILE A 284 -17.74 -8.17 3.18
N ALA A 285 -18.71 -8.01 2.28
CA ALA A 285 -20.10 -8.34 2.56
C ALA A 285 -20.25 -9.78 3.10
N LYS A 286 -19.54 -10.73 2.48
CA LYS A 286 -19.50 -12.13 2.94
C LYS A 286 -18.88 -12.27 4.33
N ARG A 287 -17.77 -11.57 4.60
CA ARG A 287 -17.11 -11.59 5.92
C ARG A 287 -18.01 -11.14 7.03
N TYR A 288 -18.78 -10.08 6.80
CA TYR A 288 -19.73 -9.51 7.75
C TYR A 288 -21.13 -10.15 7.65
N SER A 289 -21.19 -11.38 7.12
CA SER A 289 -22.40 -12.20 7.07
C SER A 289 -23.63 -11.51 6.45
N SER A 290 -23.42 -10.58 5.53
CA SER A 290 -24.53 -9.95 4.82
C SER A 290 -25.30 -10.95 3.96
N GLY A 291 -26.62 -10.83 3.93
CA GLY A 291 -27.51 -11.80 3.26
C GLY A 291 -27.33 -11.81 1.75
N LYS A 292 -26.73 -12.87 1.20
CA LYS A 292 -26.35 -12.97 -0.22
C LYS A 292 -27.51 -12.70 -1.19
N ASN A 293 -28.69 -13.29 -0.94
CA ASN A 293 -29.85 -13.14 -1.82
C ASN A 293 -30.45 -11.72 -1.72
N HIS A 294 -30.46 -11.14 -0.52
CA HIS A 294 -30.90 -9.77 -0.31
C HIS A 294 -30.02 -8.78 -1.04
N ILE A 295 -28.70 -8.89 -0.88
CA ILE A 295 -27.74 -8.03 -1.56
C ILE A 295 -27.87 -8.15 -3.09
N ALA A 296 -27.99 -9.36 -3.65
CA ALA A 296 -28.12 -9.55 -5.09
C ALA A 296 -29.38 -8.85 -5.61
N GLY A 297 -30.54 -9.13 -5.03
CA GLY A 297 -31.79 -8.52 -5.46
C GLY A 297 -31.81 -6.99 -5.28
N THR A 298 -31.29 -6.48 -4.17
CA THR A 298 -31.21 -5.03 -3.94
C THR A 298 -30.25 -4.37 -4.93
N THR A 299 -29.14 -5.03 -5.27
CA THR A 299 -28.19 -4.53 -6.27
C THR A 299 -28.82 -4.42 -7.65
N ASP A 300 -29.53 -5.46 -8.09
CA ASP A 300 -30.19 -5.48 -9.39
C ASP A 300 -31.24 -4.34 -9.48
N VAL A 301 -32.10 -4.21 -8.48
CA VAL A 301 -33.11 -3.15 -8.45
C VAL A 301 -32.47 -1.74 -8.42
N ALA A 302 -31.43 -1.53 -7.59
CA ALA A 302 -30.77 -0.23 -7.50
C ALA A 302 -30.11 0.18 -8.82
N LEU A 303 -29.46 -0.77 -9.50
CA LEU A 303 -28.82 -0.50 -10.77
C LEU A 303 -29.84 -0.31 -11.90
N ASP A 304 -30.93 -1.05 -11.92
CA ASP A 304 -32.03 -0.85 -12.87
C ASP A 304 -32.67 0.54 -12.73
N ILE A 305 -32.91 0.99 -11.50
CA ILE A 305 -33.40 2.35 -11.23
C ILE A 305 -32.37 3.39 -11.73
N PHE A 306 -31.11 3.24 -11.36
CA PHE A 306 -30.05 4.15 -11.79
C PHE A 306 -29.97 4.25 -13.32
N ASP A 307 -29.91 3.12 -14.01
CA ASP A 307 -29.79 3.06 -15.47
C ASP A 307 -31.04 3.64 -16.16
N SER A 308 -32.22 3.34 -15.64
CA SER A 308 -33.51 3.84 -16.18
C SER A 308 -33.68 5.35 -16.02
N THR A 309 -33.15 5.91 -14.90
CA THR A 309 -33.26 7.34 -14.60
C THR A 309 -32.06 8.17 -15.06
N ARG A 310 -31.14 7.57 -15.82
CA ARG A 310 -29.88 8.19 -16.26
C ARG A 310 -30.08 9.54 -16.97
N LYS A 311 -31.14 9.69 -17.75
CA LYS A 311 -31.49 10.95 -18.45
C LYS A 311 -31.89 12.05 -17.48
N ILE A 312 -32.35 11.73 -16.28
CA ILE A 312 -32.82 12.67 -15.25
C ILE A 312 -31.65 13.14 -14.41
N HIS A 313 -30.82 12.21 -13.88
CA HIS A 313 -29.73 12.56 -12.98
C HIS A 313 -28.41 12.90 -13.67
N GLY A 314 -28.19 12.52 -14.92
CA GLY A 314 -26.97 12.83 -15.69
C GLY A 314 -25.65 12.20 -15.17
N MET A 315 -25.73 11.34 -14.15
CA MET A 315 -24.56 10.68 -13.53
C MET A 315 -23.95 9.64 -14.46
N GLY A 316 -22.64 9.36 -14.29
CA GLY A 316 -21.86 8.50 -15.16
C GLY A 316 -21.54 7.13 -14.58
N LYS A 317 -20.51 6.48 -15.16
CA LYS A 317 -20.05 5.15 -14.74
C LYS A 317 -19.50 5.14 -13.31
N ARG A 318 -18.81 6.20 -12.89
CA ARG A 318 -18.24 6.30 -11.55
C ARG A 318 -19.32 6.25 -10.47
N GLU A 319 -20.36 7.06 -10.64
CA GLU A 319 -21.47 7.12 -9.67
C GLU A 319 -22.25 5.81 -9.65
N ARG A 320 -22.38 5.15 -10.80
CA ARG A 320 -22.95 3.80 -10.89
C ARG A 320 -22.16 2.77 -10.09
N LEU A 321 -20.83 2.80 -10.20
CA LEU A 321 -19.94 1.93 -9.43
C LEU A 321 -20.04 2.22 -7.93
N LEU A 322 -20.03 3.50 -7.54
CA LEU A 322 -20.20 3.91 -6.13
C LEU A 322 -21.54 3.43 -5.55
N LEU A 323 -22.63 3.56 -6.31
CA LEU A 323 -23.93 3.02 -5.90
C LEU A 323 -23.87 1.51 -5.71
N GLN A 324 -23.26 0.80 -6.64
CA GLN A 324 -23.12 -0.67 -6.56
C GLN A 324 -22.33 -1.10 -5.32
N ILE A 325 -21.21 -0.43 -5.02
CA ILE A 325 -20.41 -0.69 -3.81
C ILE A 325 -21.22 -0.39 -2.55
N ALA A 326 -21.91 0.75 -2.52
CA ALA A 326 -22.75 1.14 -1.38
C ALA A 326 -23.85 0.10 -1.10
N VAL A 327 -24.50 -0.41 -2.15
CA VAL A 327 -25.53 -1.45 -2.02
C VAL A 327 -24.93 -2.78 -1.58
N LEU A 328 -23.75 -3.16 -2.09
CA LEU A 328 -23.07 -4.39 -1.65
C LEU A 328 -22.74 -4.37 -0.15
N LEU A 329 -22.44 -3.19 0.41
CA LEU A 329 -21.90 -3.04 1.76
C LEU A 329 -22.90 -2.46 2.78
N HIS A 330 -24.10 -2.04 2.37
CA HIS A 330 -25.05 -1.34 3.24
C HIS A 330 -25.45 -2.12 4.50
N ASP A 331 -25.47 -3.42 4.41
CA ASP A 331 -25.92 -4.32 5.49
C ASP A 331 -24.79 -4.87 6.37
N CYS A 332 -23.52 -4.61 6.04
CA CYS A 332 -22.39 -5.19 6.78
C CYS A 332 -22.34 -4.74 8.25
N GLY A 333 -22.91 -3.58 8.56
CA GLY A 333 -23.02 -3.08 9.93
C GLY A 333 -23.95 -3.89 10.84
N LYS A 334 -24.88 -4.67 10.30
CA LYS A 334 -25.73 -5.57 11.07
C LYS A 334 -24.95 -6.60 11.88
N TYR A 335 -23.74 -6.94 11.42
CA TYR A 335 -22.83 -7.82 12.15
C TYR A 335 -22.42 -7.27 13.52
N ILE A 336 -22.43 -5.95 13.67
CA ILE A 336 -22.05 -5.24 14.91
C ILE A 336 -23.30 -4.80 15.68
N SER A 337 -24.24 -4.11 15.02
CA SER A 337 -25.44 -3.56 15.64
C SER A 337 -26.63 -3.61 14.70
N MET A 338 -27.77 -4.10 15.21
CA MET A 338 -29.04 -4.12 14.48
C MET A 338 -29.77 -2.77 14.52
N SER A 339 -29.44 -1.91 15.46
CA SER A 339 -30.05 -0.58 15.63
C SER A 339 -29.27 0.53 14.90
N GLU A 340 -27.94 0.38 14.76
CA GLU A 340 -27.05 1.40 14.19
C GLU A 340 -26.36 0.90 12.91
N VAL A 341 -27.12 0.22 12.06
CA VAL A 341 -26.58 -0.45 10.86
C VAL A 341 -25.81 0.49 9.97
N ALA A 342 -26.34 1.68 9.67
CA ALA A 342 -25.71 2.62 8.75
C ALA A 342 -24.37 3.14 9.28
N GLU A 343 -24.30 3.52 10.56
CA GLU A 343 -23.08 4.01 11.20
C GLU A 343 -22.02 2.89 11.26
N CYS A 344 -22.41 1.69 11.65
CA CYS A 344 -21.51 0.54 11.68
C CYS A 344 -21.02 0.16 10.29
N SER A 345 -21.90 0.19 9.26
CA SER A 345 -21.49 -0.04 7.87
C SER A 345 -20.49 1.01 7.39
N TYR A 346 -20.76 2.28 7.67
CA TYR A 346 -19.82 3.36 7.35
C TYR A 346 -18.45 3.15 7.99
N ARG A 347 -18.39 2.79 9.28
CA ARG A 347 -17.14 2.52 10.00
C ARG A 347 -16.39 1.33 9.41
N ILE A 348 -17.09 0.26 9.04
CA ILE A 348 -16.49 -0.90 8.38
C ILE A 348 -15.91 -0.49 7.03
N ILE A 349 -16.66 0.21 6.18
CA ILE A 349 -16.23 0.65 4.86
C ILE A 349 -14.96 1.53 4.98
N MET A 350 -15.00 2.53 5.86
CA MET A 350 -13.84 3.42 6.06
C MET A 350 -12.61 2.73 6.61
N ALA A 351 -12.78 1.62 7.32
CA ALA A 351 -11.67 0.84 7.90
C ALA A 351 -11.12 -0.24 6.95
N THR A 352 -11.81 -0.57 5.86
CA THR A 352 -11.40 -1.66 4.95
C THR A 352 -10.43 -1.24 3.86
N GLU A 353 -10.21 0.05 3.66
CA GLU A 353 -9.19 0.58 2.74
C GLU A 353 -9.22 -0.01 1.31
N ILE A 354 -10.45 -0.15 0.73
CA ILE A 354 -10.66 -0.64 -0.65
C ILE A 354 -10.69 0.51 -1.64
#